data_54cb4d464d2ee6ce4e5f79d2a6987296
#
_entry.id   54cb4d464d2ee6ce4e5f79d2a6987296
#
_cell.length_a   1.000
_cell.length_b   1.000
_cell.length_c   1.000
_cell.angle_alpha   90.00
_cell.angle_beta   90.00
_cell.angle_gamma   90.00
#
_symmetry.space_group_name_H-M   'P 1'
#
loop_
_entity.id
_entity.type
_entity.pdbx_description
1 polymer ?
#
loop_
_entity_poly.entity_id
_entity_poly.type
_entity_poly.pdbx_seq_one_letter_code
_entity_poly.pdbx_strand_id
1 'polypeptide(L)'
;MQNVLAQLPALIGVLLGAIGTYGVTALTERTRWKRQLATRWDERRVIAYMEYAHAVKKTISICMKLASQRGVGAELNFLAPEYSKSDLAAAEEERTISWEAVLLFGSDEAIVAGRKWHEAVFRLELIADGQEADLTWDLAVQATSRARGEFYRVVKREIGMREAGAPGTYEWQLSTFASKLPAHETRPELKRSGDA
;
A
#
# COMPACT_ATOMS: atom_id res chain seq x y z
N MET A 1 63.66 -30.64 30.97
CA MET A 1 62.47 -29.92 31.50
C MET A 1 62.58 -28.41 31.34
N GLN A 2 63.75 -27.80 31.23
CA GLN A 2 63.90 -26.35 31.07
C GLN A 2 63.29 -25.75 29.76
N ASN A 3 63.28 -26.51 28.65
CA ASN A 3 62.80 -26.04 27.36
C ASN A 3 61.22 -25.86 27.28
N VAL A 4 60.49 -26.59 28.11
CA VAL A 4 58.99 -26.50 28.14
C VAL A 4 58.55 -25.26 28.85
N LEU A 5 59.22 -24.87 29.93
CA LEU A 5 58.92 -23.65 30.69
C LEU A 5 59.19 -22.37 29.88
N ALA A 6 60.20 -22.40 29.00
CA ALA A 6 60.51 -21.25 28.12
C ALA A 6 59.45 -21.05 26.99
N GLN A 7 58.67 -22.08 26.64
CA GLN A 7 57.62 -22.01 25.61
C GLN A 7 56.22 -21.64 26.15
N LEU A 8 56.04 -21.67 27.47
CA LEU A 8 54.78 -21.34 28.12
C LEU A 8 54.18 -19.94 27.71
N PRO A 9 54.98 -18.87 27.68
CA PRO A 9 54.46 -17.58 27.27
C PRO A 9 53.95 -17.56 25.82
N ALA A 10 54.60 -18.28 24.91
CA ALA A 10 54.16 -18.37 23.51
C ALA A 10 52.83 -19.15 23.39
N LEU A 11 52.66 -20.24 24.12
CA LEU A 11 51.42 -21.02 24.15
C LEU A 11 50.25 -20.21 24.74
N ILE A 12 50.49 -19.45 25.80
CA ILE A 12 49.50 -18.55 26.39
C ILE A 12 49.09 -17.47 25.38
N GLY A 13 50.04 -16.89 24.66
CA GLY A 13 49.76 -15.89 23.63
C GLY A 13 48.90 -16.44 22.49
N VAL A 14 49.17 -17.64 22.01
CA VAL A 14 48.40 -18.33 20.98
C VAL A 14 46.97 -18.63 21.51
N LEU A 15 46.83 -19.10 22.74
CA LEU A 15 45.54 -19.41 23.32
C LEU A 15 44.68 -18.15 23.50
N LEU A 16 45.24 -17.07 24.02
CA LEU A 16 44.56 -15.79 24.15
C LEU A 16 44.18 -15.20 22.78
N GLY A 17 45.03 -15.30 21.78
CA GLY A 17 44.74 -14.91 20.41
C GLY A 17 43.58 -15.71 19.81
N ALA A 18 43.60 -17.04 20.00
CA ALA A 18 42.51 -17.91 19.52
C ALA A 18 41.16 -17.60 20.18
N ILE A 19 41.15 -17.40 21.52
CA ILE A 19 39.94 -17.04 22.26
C ILE A 19 39.42 -15.65 21.82
N GLY A 20 40.32 -14.68 21.67
CA GLY A 20 39.97 -13.34 21.17
C GLY A 20 39.36 -13.39 19.77
N THR A 21 39.98 -14.12 18.85
CA THR A 21 39.48 -14.27 17.47
C THR A 21 38.11 -14.97 17.45
N TYR A 22 37.95 -16.04 18.22
CA TYR A 22 36.69 -16.77 18.32
C TYR A 22 35.55 -15.88 18.90
N GLY A 23 35.84 -15.10 19.95
CA GLY A 23 34.91 -14.19 20.54
C GLY A 23 34.40 -13.10 19.59
N VAL A 24 35.36 -12.48 18.84
CA VAL A 24 35.01 -11.45 17.84
C VAL A 24 34.18 -12.06 16.69
N THR A 25 34.56 -13.24 16.21
CA THR A 25 33.85 -13.95 15.13
C THR A 25 32.42 -14.28 15.56
N ALA A 26 32.25 -14.84 16.76
CA ALA A 26 30.90 -15.19 17.27
C ALA A 26 30.00 -13.99 17.46
N LEU A 27 30.53 -12.85 17.93
CA LEU A 27 29.77 -11.60 18.04
C LEU A 27 29.40 -11.04 16.67
N THR A 28 30.31 -11.09 15.72
CA THR A 28 30.06 -10.61 14.34
C THR A 28 29.01 -11.46 13.65
N GLU A 29 29.05 -12.77 13.79
CA GLU A 29 28.06 -13.69 13.22
C GLU A 29 26.65 -13.47 13.82
N ARG A 30 26.57 -13.31 15.15
CA ARG A 30 25.28 -12.99 15.80
C ARG A 30 24.68 -11.67 15.27
N THR A 31 25.51 -10.67 15.02
CA THR A 31 25.07 -9.39 14.48
C THR A 31 24.64 -9.50 13.02
N ARG A 32 25.38 -10.27 12.22
CA ARG A 32 25.02 -10.58 10.83
C ARG A 32 23.70 -11.34 10.75
N TRP A 33 23.52 -12.37 11.58
CA TRP A 33 22.28 -13.14 11.65
C TRP A 33 21.07 -12.27 11.99
N LYS A 34 21.18 -11.42 12.99
CA LYS A 34 20.10 -10.47 13.36
C LYS A 34 19.77 -9.51 12.22
N ARG A 35 20.77 -8.98 11.52
CA ARG A 35 20.57 -8.10 10.36
C ARG A 35 19.90 -8.83 9.20
N GLN A 36 20.32 -10.04 8.89
CA GLN A 36 19.71 -10.85 7.82
C GLN A 36 18.27 -11.21 8.15
N LEU A 37 17.96 -11.50 9.40
CA LEU A 37 16.60 -11.78 9.84
C LEU A 37 15.72 -10.50 9.73
N ALA A 38 16.22 -9.36 10.18
CA ALA A 38 15.52 -8.08 10.04
C ALA A 38 15.21 -7.76 8.57
N THR A 39 16.20 -7.90 7.67
CA THR A 39 16.00 -7.65 6.24
C THR A 39 14.91 -8.56 5.62
N ARG A 40 14.84 -9.83 6.03
CA ARG A 40 13.79 -10.75 5.57
C ARG A 40 12.38 -10.32 6.02
N TRP A 41 12.27 -9.81 7.24
CA TRP A 41 10.99 -9.32 7.75
C TRP A 41 10.57 -8.02 7.07
N ASP A 42 11.52 -7.13 6.81
CA ASP A 42 11.27 -5.88 6.10
C ASP A 42 10.78 -6.14 4.66
N GLU A 43 11.37 -7.11 3.96
CA GLU A 43 10.94 -7.52 2.62
C GLU A 43 9.50 -8.07 2.62
N ARG A 44 9.17 -8.98 3.55
CA ARG A 44 7.81 -9.52 3.69
C ARG A 44 6.79 -8.45 4.03
N ARG A 45 7.18 -7.49 4.85
CA ARG A 45 6.35 -6.35 5.23
C ARG A 45 6.03 -5.46 4.04
N VAL A 46 7.03 -5.14 3.22
CA VAL A 46 6.84 -4.37 1.99
C VAL A 46 5.90 -5.08 1.03
N ILE A 47 6.06 -6.39 0.83
CA ILE A 47 5.18 -7.20 -0.02
C ILE A 47 3.74 -7.13 0.51
N ALA A 48 3.52 -7.36 1.80
CA ALA A 48 2.19 -7.31 2.42
C ALA A 48 1.50 -5.95 2.20
N TYR A 49 2.24 -4.85 2.37
CA TYR A 49 1.70 -3.51 2.14
C TYR A 49 1.36 -3.25 0.67
N MET A 50 2.18 -3.75 -0.26
CA MET A 50 1.93 -3.61 -1.70
C MET A 50 0.72 -4.42 -2.14
N GLU A 51 0.60 -5.67 -1.72
CA GLU A 51 -0.55 -6.54 -2.04
C GLU A 51 -1.85 -5.94 -1.51
N TYR A 52 -1.87 -5.50 -0.26
CA TYR A 52 -3.01 -4.81 0.31
C TYR A 52 -3.37 -3.53 -0.45
N ALA A 53 -2.38 -2.70 -0.76
CA ALA A 53 -2.62 -1.46 -1.50
C ALA A 53 -3.15 -1.72 -2.92
N HIS A 54 -2.71 -2.78 -3.59
CA HIS A 54 -3.22 -3.19 -4.89
C HIS A 54 -4.66 -3.66 -4.80
N ALA A 55 -4.99 -4.50 -3.82
CA ALA A 55 -6.34 -4.98 -3.60
C ALA A 55 -7.32 -3.83 -3.32
N VAL A 56 -6.96 -2.92 -2.41
CA VAL A 56 -7.78 -1.72 -2.11
C VAL A 56 -7.95 -0.84 -3.36
N LYS A 57 -6.91 -0.64 -4.16
CA LYS A 57 -7.01 0.12 -5.41
C LYS A 57 -7.95 -0.53 -6.43
N LYS A 58 -7.94 -1.85 -6.51
CA LYS A 58 -8.87 -2.61 -7.35
C LYS A 58 -10.32 -2.35 -6.94
N THR A 59 -10.62 -2.47 -5.63
CA THR A 59 -11.94 -2.14 -5.07
C THR A 59 -12.36 -0.71 -5.43
N ILE A 60 -11.48 0.29 -5.23
CA ILE A 60 -11.76 1.68 -5.58
C ILE A 60 -12.08 1.82 -7.08
N SER A 61 -11.33 1.18 -7.97
CA SER A 61 -11.56 1.25 -9.41
C SER A 61 -12.92 0.70 -9.80
N ILE A 62 -13.35 -0.40 -9.17
CA ILE A 62 -14.68 -0.99 -9.37
C ILE A 62 -15.77 -0.05 -8.86
N CYS A 63 -15.61 0.52 -7.66
CA CYS A 63 -16.56 1.51 -7.10
C CYS A 63 -16.73 2.73 -8.01
N MET A 64 -15.62 3.28 -8.52
CA MET A 64 -15.66 4.41 -9.45
C MET A 64 -16.46 4.08 -10.71
N LYS A 65 -16.32 2.88 -11.24
CA LYS A 65 -17.04 2.45 -12.44
C LYS A 65 -18.52 2.20 -12.16
N LEU A 66 -18.85 1.51 -11.06
CA LEU A 66 -20.24 1.26 -10.67
C LEU A 66 -20.98 2.58 -10.38
N ALA A 67 -20.34 3.53 -9.71
CA ALA A 67 -20.88 4.85 -9.48
C ALA A 67 -21.15 5.61 -10.78
N SER A 68 -20.18 5.57 -11.73
CA SER A 68 -20.32 6.18 -13.06
C SER A 68 -21.51 5.58 -13.85
N GLN A 69 -21.72 4.26 -13.82
CA GLN A 69 -22.86 3.59 -14.44
C GLN A 69 -24.22 4.06 -13.90
N ARG A 70 -24.23 4.58 -12.67
CA ARG A 70 -25.40 5.14 -12.00
C ARG A 70 -25.53 6.66 -12.14
N GLY A 71 -24.65 7.28 -12.92
CA GLY A 71 -24.61 8.74 -13.08
C GLY A 71 -24.07 9.49 -11.86
N VAL A 72 -23.33 8.78 -10.97
CA VAL A 72 -22.69 9.38 -9.81
C VAL A 72 -21.18 9.56 -10.11
N GLY A 73 -20.69 10.79 -9.95
CA GLY A 73 -19.28 11.10 -10.25
C GLY A 73 -19.01 11.34 -11.75
N ALA A 74 -17.74 11.29 -12.13
CA ALA A 74 -17.33 11.52 -13.52
C ALA A 74 -17.64 10.32 -14.42
N GLU A 75 -17.99 10.61 -15.69
CA GLU A 75 -18.13 9.56 -16.71
C GLU A 75 -16.76 8.96 -17.05
N LEU A 76 -16.47 7.76 -16.51
CA LEU A 76 -15.25 7.01 -16.76
C LEU A 76 -15.45 5.88 -17.79
N ASN A 77 -16.43 6.02 -18.68
CA ASN A 77 -16.89 4.96 -19.59
C ASN A 77 -15.84 4.48 -20.59
N PHE A 78 -14.79 5.25 -20.83
CA PHE A 78 -13.79 4.99 -21.89
C PHE A 78 -12.52 4.29 -21.39
N LEU A 79 -12.28 4.16 -20.07
CA LEU A 79 -10.98 3.72 -19.53
C LEU A 79 -11.01 2.39 -18.77
N ALA A 80 -12.16 1.84 -18.45
CA ALA A 80 -12.25 0.66 -17.61
C ALA A 80 -13.17 -0.41 -18.22
N PRO A 81 -12.90 -1.70 -18.01
CA PRO A 81 -13.85 -2.75 -18.37
C PRO A 81 -15.17 -2.55 -17.62
N GLU A 82 -16.22 -3.21 -18.09
CA GLU A 82 -17.47 -3.28 -17.34
C GLU A 82 -17.25 -4.12 -16.09
N TYR A 83 -17.68 -3.58 -14.95
CA TYR A 83 -17.68 -4.28 -13.67
C TYR A 83 -19.09 -4.48 -13.17
N SER A 84 -19.28 -5.56 -12.40
CA SER A 84 -20.53 -5.95 -11.76
C SER A 84 -20.38 -5.90 -10.22
N LYS A 85 -21.49 -6.10 -9.52
CA LYS A 85 -21.46 -6.26 -8.06
C LYS A 85 -20.71 -7.51 -7.62
N SER A 86 -20.69 -8.57 -8.45
CA SER A 86 -19.89 -9.77 -8.16
C SER A 86 -18.39 -9.49 -8.25
N ASP A 87 -17.95 -8.60 -9.14
CA ASP A 87 -16.55 -8.18 -9.21
C ASP A 87 -16.15 -7.38 -7.97
N LEU A 88 -17.07 -6.54 -7.45
CA LEU A 88 -16.85 -5.83 -6.19
C LEU A 88 -16.70 -6.82 -5.01
N ALA A 89 -17.58 -7.80 -4.90
CA ALA A 89 -17.51 -8.82 -3.86
C ALA A 89 -16.19 -9.62 -3.93
N ALA A 90 -15.76 -10.01 -5.14
CA ALA A 90 -14.48 -10.69 -5.34
C ALA A 90 -13.27 -9.81 -4.98
N ALA A 91 -13.33 -8.51 -5.27
CA ALA A 91 -12.27 -7.58 -4.89
C ALA A 91 -12.19 -7.37 -3.37
N GLU A 92 -13.33 -7.36 -2.68
CA GLU A 92 -13.41 -7.30 -1.21
C GLU A 92 -12.86 -8.56 -0.55
N GLU A 93 -13.11 -9.73 -1.12
CA GLU A 93 -12.50 -10.99 -0.67
C GLU A 93 -10.97 -10.92 -0.80
N GLU A 94 -10.45 -10.52 -1.96
CA GLU A 94 -9.01 -10.35 -2.20
C GLU A 94 -8.38 -9.34 -1.22
N ARG A 95 -9.05 -8.21 -0.97
CA ARG A 95 -8.63 -7.21 0.00
C ARG A 95 -8.57 -7.81 1.42
N THR A 96 -9.60 -8.59 1.80
CA THR A 96 -9.66 -9.23 3.12
C THR A 96 -8.52 -10.22 3.31
N ILE A 97 -8.22 -11.02 2.29
CA ILE A 97 -7.09 -11.97 2.32
C ILE A 97 -5.76 -11.22 2.45
N SER A 98 -5.54 -10.17 1.64
CA SER A 98 -4.29 -9.39 1.69
C SER A 98 -4.13 -8.62 3.01
N TRP A 99 -5.23 -8.27 3.69
CA TRP A 99 -5.22 -7.63 4.99
C TRP A 99 -4.61 -8.49 6.10
N GLU A 100 -4.79 -9.80 6.05
CA GLU A 100 -4.21 -10.72 7.03
C GLU A 100 -2.68 -10.63 7.05
N ALA A 101 -2.06 -10.45 5.89
CA ALA A 101 -0.61 -10.24 5.81
C ALA A 101 -0.18 -8.91 6.46
N VAL A 102 -0.98 -7.85 6.33
CA VAL A 102 -0.72 -6.57 7.02
C VAL A 102 -0.86 -6.72 8.53
N LEU A 103 -1.87 -7.46 9.01
CA LEU A 103 -2.03 -7.75 10.44
C LEU A 103 -0.87 -8.56 11.00
N LEU A 104 -0.30 -9.47 10.22
CA LEU A 104 0.79 -10.35 10.65
C LEU A 104 2.15 -9.67 10.66
N PHE A 105 2.42 -8.83 9.66
CA PHE A 105 3.76 -8.27 9.42
C PHE A 105 3.84 -6.77 9.65
N GLY A 106 2.71 -6.05 9.61
CA GLY A 106 2.69 -4.60 9.72
C GLY A 106 2.91 -4.08 11.14
N SER A 107 3.31 -2.82 11.24
CA SER A 107 3.34 -2.10 12.52
C SER A 107 1.93 -1.69 12.96
N ASP A 108 1.78 -1.37 14.24
CA ASP A 108 0.52 -0.87 14.79
C ASP A 108 0.05 0.39 14.05
N GLU A 109 0.97 1.30 13.71
CA GLU A 109 0.65 2.51 12.96
C GLU A 109 0.15 2.20 11.54
N ALA A 110 0.78 1.23 10.85
CA ALA A 110 0.36 0.81 9.52
C ALA A 110 -1.01 0.13 9.56
N ILE A 111 -1.27 -0.70 10.58
CA ILE A 111 -2.57 -1.33 10.79
C ILE A 111 -3.65 -0.28 11.03
N VAL A 112 -3.41 0.72 11.88
CA VAL A 112 -4.36 1.81 12.13
C VAL A 112 -4.63 2.61 10.86
N ALA A 113 -3.59 2.96 10.12
CA ALA A 113 -3.73 3.71 8.87
C ALA A 113 -4.45 2.90 7.79
N GLY A 114 -4.18 1.60 7.68
CA GLY A 114 -4.85 0.69 6.76
C GLY A 114 -6.35 0.53 7.06
N ARG A 115 -6.72 0.42 8.35
CA ARG A 115 -8.13 0.40 8.77
C ARG A 115 -8.88 1.67 8.39
N LYS A 116 -8.28 2.84 8.62
CA LYS A 116 -8.86 4.12 8.21
C LYS A 116 -9.06 4.22 6.70
N TRP A 117 -8.10 3.68 5.94
CA TRP A 117 -8.25 3.66 4.49
C TRP A 117 -9.38 2.72 4.05
N HIS A 118 -9.46 1.52 4.62
CA HIS A 118 -10.57 0.62 4.35
C HIS A 118 -11.94 1.23 4.71
N GLU A 119 -12.04 1.86 5.88
CA GLU A 119 -13.27 2.54 6.31
C GLU A 119 -13.71 3.63 5.33
N ALA A 120 -12.76 4.39 4.79
CA ALA A 120 -13.07 5.39 3.76
C ALA A 120 -13.54 4.75 2.44
N VAL A 121 -12.93 3.61 2.04
CA VAL A 121 -13.33 2.86 0.85
C VAL A 121 -14.71 2.23 1.04
N PHE A 122 -15.02 1.70 2.20
CA PHE A 122 -16.33 1.13 2.50
C PHE A 122 -17.47 2.16 2.31
N ARG A 123 -17.27 3.41 2.70
CA ARG A 123 -18.23 4.48 2.40
C ARG A 123 -18.39 4.72 0.91
N LEU A 124 -17.30 4.62 0.15
CA LEU A 124 -17.33 4.73 -1.30
C LEU A 124 -18.13 3.57 -1.93
N GLU A 125 -17.99 2.34 -1.40
CA GLU A 125 -18.75 1.16 -1.83
C GLU A 125 -20.24 1.32 -1.60
N LEU A 126 -20.65 1.79 -0.41
CA LEU A 126 -22.07 2.06 -0.12
C LEU A 126 -22.69 2.99 -1.15
N ILE A 127 -22.00 4.10 -1.47
CA ILE A 127 -22.50 5.04 -2.49
C ILE A 127 -22.51 4.39 -3.87
N ALA A 128 -21.47 3.65 -4.25
CA ALA A 128 -21.40 2.97 -5.54
C ALA A 128 -22.49 1.91 -5.69
N ASP A 129 -22.87 1.23 -4.60
CA ASP A 129 -23.97 0.27 -4.57
C ASP A 129 -25.37 0.93 -4.50
N GLY A 130 -25.43 2.22 -4.24
CA GLY A 130 -26.67 3.01 -4.14
C GLY A 130 -27.33 2.96 -2.79
N GLN A 131 -26.61 2.61 -1.79
CA GLN A 131 -27.05 2.71 -0.42
C GLN A 131 -26.86 4.13 0.09
N GLU A 132 -27.67 4.53 1.07
CA GLU A 132 -27.47 5.81 1.75
C GLU A 132 -26.15 5.80 2.50
N ALA A 133 -25.35 6.84 2.29
CA ALA A 133 -24.13 7.10 3.02
C ALA A 133 -24.21 8.49 3.67
N ASP A 134 -23.49 8.66 4.75
CA ASP A 134 -23.36 9.91 5.50
C ASP A 134 -22.56 11.00 4.75
N LEU A 135 -22.01 10.66 3.59
CA LEU A 135 -21.16 11.52 2.77
C LEU A 135 -21.65 11.59 1.32
N THR A 136 -21.39 12.71 0.67
CA THR A 136 -21.49 12.81 -0.80
C THR A 136 -20.35 12.05 -1.47
N TRP A 137 -20.53 11.69 -2.75
CA TRP A 137 -19.50 11.01 -3.55
C TRP A 137 -18.13 11.71 -3.51
N ASP A 138 -18.13 13.02 -3.74
CA ASP A 138 -16.89 13.80 -3.78
C ASP A 138 -16.15 13.80 -2.43
N LEU A 139 -16.89 13.91 -1.34
CA LEU A 139 -16.32 13.83 0.01
C LEU A 139 -15.78 12.44 0.32
N ALA A 140 -16.46 11.37 -0.12
CA ALA A 140 -16.00 10.00 0.04
C ALA A 140 -14.71 9.74 -0.76
N VAL A 141 -14.63 10.24 -2.01
CA VAL A 141 -13.41 10.17 -2.83
C VAL A 141 -12.26 10.92 -2.18
N GLN A 142 -12.49 12.13 -1.66
CA GLN A 142 -11.47 12.91 -0.96
C GLN A 142 -11.00 12.22 0.34
N ALA A 143 -11.93 11.66 1.12
CA ALA A 143 -11.61 10.91 2.33
C ALA A 143 -10.75 9.69 2.01
N THR A 144 -11.10 8.93 0.98
CA THR A 144 -10.34 7.79 0.47
C THR A 144 -8.93 8.19 0.04
N SER A 145 -8.79 9.30 -0.68
CA SER A 145 -7.48 9.82 -1.13
C SER A 145 -6.60 10.24 0.04
N ARG A 146 -7.17 10.92 1.05
CA ARG A 146 -6.45 11.33 2.26
C ARG A 146 -5.98 10.11 3.07
N ALA A 147 -6.87 9.14 3.30
CA ALA A 147 -6.55 7.93 4.05
C ALA A 147 -5.47 7.09 3.35
N ARG A 148 -5.49 6.99 2.01
CA ARG A 148 -4.43 6.39 1.22
C ARG A 148 -3.10 7.10 1.43
N GLY A 149 -3.09 8.41 1.35
CA GLY A 149 -1.89 9.23 1.57
C GLY A 149 -1.28 8.99 2.94
N GLU A 150 -2.11 8.90 3.98
CA GLU A 150 -1.67 8.61 5.34
C GLU A 150 -1.07 7.20 5.45
N PHE A 151 -1.73 6.18 4.89
CA PHE A 151 -1.18 4.82 4.86
C PHE A 151 0.19 4.78 4.20
N TYR A 152 0.34 5.38 3.01
CA TYR A 152 1.63 5.41 2.32
C TYR A 152 2.70 6.20 3.07
N ARG A 153 2.33 7.27 3.75
CA ARG A 153 3.25 8.04 4.59
C ARG A 153 3.81 7.19 5.73
N VAL A 154 2.94 6.45 6.42
CA VAL A 154 3.33 5.54 7.50
C VAL A 154 4.25 4.44 6.96
N VAL A 155 3.84 3.76 5.90
CA VAL A 155 4.62 2.67 5.28
C VAL A 155 5.99 3.15 4.82
N LYS A 156 6.08 4.29 4.12
CA LYS A 156 7.37 4.85 3.66
C LYS A 156 8.31 5.14 4.83
N ARG A 157 7.79 5.72 5.91
CA ARG A 157 8.58 5.98 7.11
C ARG A 157 9.10 4.69 7.72
N GLU A 158 8.27 3.67 7.81
CA GLU A 158 8.61 2.38 8.41
C GLU A 158 9.70 1.64 7.63
N ILE A 159 9.66 1.67 6.30
CA ILE A 159 10.70 1.06 5.45
C ILE A 159 11.93 1.94 5.26
N GLY A 160 12.04 3.03 6.03
CA GLY A 160 13.22 3.90 6.00
C GLY A 160 13.34 4.77 4.75
N MET A 161 12.30 4.91 3.95
CA MET A 161 12.28 5.88 2.85
C MET A 161 12.17 7.29 3.44
N ARG A 162 13.18 8.12 3.20
CA ARG A 162 13.11 9.55 3.53
C ARG A 162 11.89 10.15 2.83
N GLU A 163 11.10 10.91 3.57
CA GLU A 163 10.08 11.77 2.98
C GLU A 163 10.78 12.75 2.02
N ALA A 164 10.82 12.41 0.76
CA ALA A 164 10.96 13.41 -0.28
C ALA A 164 9.74 14.30 -0.11
N GLY A 165 9.94 15.57 0.24
CA GLY A 165 8.94 16.53 0.70
C GLY A 165 7.56 16.25 0.16
N ALA A 166 6.57 16.20 1.05
CA ALA A 166 5.22 15.78 0.73
C ALA A 166 4.81 16.39 -0.61
N PRO A 167 4.64 15.61 -1.66
CA PRO A 167 3.99 16.16 -2.82
C PRO A 167 2.54 16.41 -2.40
N GLY A 168 2.07 17.63 -2.51
CA GLY A 168 0.65 17.96 -2.49
C GLY A 168 -0.11 17.31 -3.66
N THR A 169 0.40 16.21 -4.17
CA THR A 169 0.10 15.53 -5.42
C THR A 169 -0.90 14.40 -5.29
N TYR A 170 -1.38 14.10 -4.09
CA TYR A 170 -2.36 13.03 -3.96
C TYR A 170 -3.80 13.50 -4.28
N GLU A 171 -4.04 14.81 -4.30
CA GLU A 171 -5.36 15.37 -4.61
C GLU A 171 -5.72 15.32 -6.09
N TRP A 172 -4.74 15.32 -7.00
CA TRP A 172 -5.03 15.38 -8.44
C TRP A 172 -5.51 14.07 -9.06
N GLN A 173 -5.27 12.93 -8.42
CA GLN A 173 -5.43 11.63 -9.09
C GLN A 173 -6.88 11.15 -9.24
N LEU A 174 -7.82 11.68 -8.50
CA LEU A 174 -9.21 11.24 -8.58
C LEU A 174 -10.21 12.40 -8.76
N SER A 175 -10.06 13.52 -8.06
CA SER A 175 -11.02 14.63 -8.11
C SER A 175 -10.70 15.67 -9.18
N THR A 176 -9.43 15.97 -9.41
CA THR A 176 -9.01 17.04 -10.33
C THR A 176 -9.09 16.62 -11.81
N PHE A 177 -8.96 15.32 -12.10
CA PHE A 177 -9.12 14.82 -13.46
C PHE A 177 -10.57 14.86 -13.90
N ALA A 178 -11.49 14.54 -13.01
CA ALA A 178 -12.91 14.57 -13.28
C ALA A 178 -13.46 15.99 -13.50
N SER A 179 -12.92 17.00 -12.78
CA SER A 179 -13.36 18.39 -12.93
C SER A 179 -12.73 19.13 -14.12
N LYS A 180 -11.69 18.58 -14.74
CA LYS A 180 -10.98 19.15 -15.90
C LYS A 180 -11.36 18.55 -17.23
N LEU A 181 -12.17 17.48 -17.25
CA LEU A 181 -12.75 17.02 -18.49
C LEU A 181 -13.77 18.07 -18.97
N PRO A 182 -13.64 18.62 -20.19
CA PRO A 182 -14.63 19.52 -20.72
C PRO A 182 -15.98 18.80 -20.68
N ALA A 183 -17.00 19.49 -20.17
CA ALA A 183 -18.37 19.01 -20.28
C ALA A 183 -18.57 18.63 -21.76
N HIS A 184 -18.91 17.36 -22.00
CA HIS A 184 -19.10 16.84 -23.35
C HIS A 184 -20.13 17.76 -24.02
N GLU A 185 -19.67 18.58 -25.00
CA GLU A 185 -20.57 19.34 -25.86
C GLU A 185 -21.59 18.33 -26.39
N THR A 186 -22.81 18.53 -26.06
CA THR A 186 -23.97 17.80 -26.55
C THR A 186 -23.81 17.67 -28.06
N ARG A 187 -23.59 16.46 -28.50
CA ARG A 187 -23.46 16.07 -29.91
C ARG A 187 -24.58 16.74 -30.69
N PRO A 188 -24.30 17.61 -31.67
CA PRO A 188 -25.38 18.21 -32.45
C PRO A 188 -26.19 17.10 -33.08
N GLU A 189 -27.52 17.14 -32.88
CA GLU A 189 -28.45 16.22 -33.51
C GLU A 189 -28.21 16.24 -35.03
N LEU A 190 -27.77 15.09 -35.56
CA LEU A 190 -27.78 14.84 -36.98
C LEU A 190 -29.23 14.97 -37.45
N LYS A 191 -29.58 16.13 -37.99
CA LYS A 191 -30.81 16.31 -38.77
C LYS A 191 -30.85 15.20 -39.81
N ARG A 192 -31.74 14.25 -39.62
CA ARG A 192 -32.17 13.34 -40.69
C ARG A 192 -32.82 14.20 -41.78
N SER A 193 -32.04 14.48 -42.79
CA SER A 193 -32.57 14.93 -44.07
C SER A 193 -33.23 13.70 -44.71
N GLY A 194 -34.50 13.55 -44.48
CA GLY A 194 -35.36 12.71 -45.28
C GLY A 194 -36.40 13.60 -45.87
N ASP A 195 -36.30 13.81 -47.18
CA ASP A 195 -37.44 13.97 -48.09
C ASP A 195 -36.93 14.52 -49.43
N ALA A 196 -36.90 13.63 -50.40
CA ALA A 196 -37.39 13.81 -51.77
C ALA A 196 -37.21 12.50 -52.54
#